data_3a77c365330b2bdb8a5116c156182700
#
_entry.id   3a77c365330b2bdb8a5116c156182700
#
_cell.length_a   1.000
_cell.length_b   1.000
_cell.length_c   1.000
_cell.angle_alpha   90.00
_cell.angle_beta   90.00
_cell.angle_gamma   90.00
#
_symmetry.space_group_name_H-M   'P 1'
#
loop_
_entity.id
_entity.type
_entity.pdbx_description
1 polymer ?
#
loop_
_entity_poly.entity_id
_entity_poly.type
_entity_poly.pdbx_seq_one_letter_code
_entity_poly.pdbx_strand_id
1 'polypeptide(L)'
;MEDKKKKYILTDDTIQFDGHTLYRIKAVSQFGTVNCSDVGGYVESEENLSHDGECWVYSNAKVYGGAKVYDNAKICDNAVVESGAQVFENAILLENACVGDCAQVYEYAQILGNAVVEGAKIYGYARVDEKAYVSKSAQVFGCATISDCSRVTNNAKVSGYVCTYDNSVIAGNAVVDGGTIVKNYAIISDDAEVHNNLDYFSFPLWFDGELSLTWTRSNDKYIRDCGDIVTAQDLLESEVKYKKEIEFILKFIEEFKTNMYQDNGREQEI
;
A
#
# COMPACT_ATOMS: atom_id res chain seq x y z
N MET A 1 27.09 8.96 -32.48
CA MET A 1 26.03 8.93 -31.42
C MET A 1 24.85 9.61 -32.06
N GLU A 2 23.75 8.90 -32.27
CA GLU A 2 22.52 9.56 -32.69
C GLU A 2 22.08 10.45 -31.52
N ASP A 3 21.89 11.75 -31.81
CA ASP A 3 21.30 12.68 -30.86
C ASP A 3 19.90 12.13 -30.48
N LYS A 4 19.75 11.60 -29.26
CA LYS A 4 18.44 11.16 -28.76
C LYS A 4 17.47 12.34 -28.85
N LYS A 5 16.41 12.18 -29.62
CA LYS A 5 15.41 13.22 -29.84
C LYS A 5 14.75 13.56 -28.47
N LYS A 6 15.06 14.76 -27.96
CA LYS A 6 14.45 15.26 -26.73
C LYS A 6 12.93 15.38 -26.93
N LYS A 7 12.15 14.87 -25.96
CA LYS A 7 10.69 15.06 -25.95
C LYS A 7 10.25 16.29 -25.16
N TYR A 8 11.10 16.78 -24.23
CA TYR A 8 10.85 17.98 -23.43
C TYR A 8 12.15 18.73 -23.13
N ILE A 9 11.99 19.94 -22.62
CA ILE A 9 13.06 20.77 -22.06
C ILE A 9 12.68 21.23 -20.66
N LEU A 10 13.71 21.55 -19.87
CA LEU A 10 13.55 22.30 -18.63
C LEU A 10 13.37 23.78 -18.97
N THR A 11 12.45 24.47 -18.31
CA THR A 11 12.20 25.90 -18.49
C THR A 11 12.85 26.72 -17.38
N ASP A 12 12.85 28.05 -17.51
CA ASP A 12 13.32 28.97 -16.46
C ASP A 12 12.29 29.16 -15.32
N ASP A 13 11.07 28.59 -15.46
CA ASP A 13 10.05 28.56 -14.39
C ASP A 13 10.47 27.53 -13.33
N THR A 14 10.84 28.02 -12.14
CA THR A 14 11.39 27.19 -11.07
C THR A 14 10.65 27.38 -9.77
N ILE A 15 10.65 26.33 -8.96
CA ILE A 15 10.17 26.38 -7.55
C ILE A 15 11.23 25.85 -6.60
N GLN A 16 11.21 26.33 -5.36
CA GLN A 16 11.93 25.70 -4.25
C GLN A 16 10.95 24.76 -3.54
N PHE A 17 11.31 23.49 -3.43
CA PHE A 17 10.49 22.49 -2.77
C PHE A 17 11.39 21.50 -2.03
N ASP A 18 11.17 21.34 -0.75
CA ASP A 18 11.92 20.44 0.15
C ASP A 18 13.45 20.56 0.05
N GLY A 19 13.95 21.79 -0.10
CA GLY A 19 15.38 22.07 -0.24
C GLY A 19 15.96 21.87 -1.64
N HIS A 20 15.15 21.44 -2.60
CA HIS A 20 15.51 21.22 -4.01
C HIS A 20 15.02 22.37 -4.90
N THR A 21 15.77 22.68 -5.95
CA THR A 21 15.32 23.57 -7.05
C THR A 21 14.72 22.69 -8.13
N LEU A 22 13.43 22.84 -8.40
CA LEU A 22 12.73 22.08 -9.41
C LEU A 22 12.37 22.98 -10.60
N TYR A 23 12.52 22.45 -11.79
CA TYR A 23 12.29 23.12 -13.06
C TYR A 23 11.01 22.62 -13.70
N ARG A 24 10.17 23.51 -14.14
CA ARG A 24 8.98 23.16 -14.92
C ARG A 24 9.40 22.61 -16.28
N ILE A 25 8.75 21.53 -16.72
CA ILE A 25 9.02 20.91 -18.03
C ILE A 25 8.06 21.42 -19.09
N LYS A 26 8.54 21.46 -20.36
CA LYS A 26 7.74 21.81 -21.52
C LYS A 26 8.03 20.84 -22.66
N ALA A 27 6.99 20.25 -23.24
CA ALA A 27 7.11 19.34 -24.37
C ALA A 27 7.61 20.06 -25.62
N VAL A 28 8.57 19.47 -26.35
CA VAL A 28 9.09 19.97 -27.64
C VAL A 28 8.71 19.10 -28.83
N SER A 29 8.05 17.97 -28.56
CA SER A 29 7.47 17.07 -29.56
C SER A 29 6.18 16.48 -29.04
N GLN A 30 5.34 15.95 -29.95
CA GLN A 30 4.16 15.19 -29.57
C GLN A 30 4.55 13.75 -29.25
N PHE A 31 3.96 13.20 -28.15
CA PHE A 31 4.07 11.79 -27.74
C PHE A 31 2.86 11.41 -26.87
N GLY A 32 2.35 10.20 -26.98
CA GLY A 32 1.15 9.76 -26.27
C GLY A 32 0.01 10.78 -26.37
N THR A 33 -0.45 11.28 -25.24
CA THR A 33 -1.51 12.31 -25.13
C THR A 33 -0.96 13.75 -24.99
N VAL A 34 0.36 13.94 -24.99
CA VAL A 34 1.03 15.23 -24.80
C VAL A 34 1.33 15.86 -26.14
N ASN A 35 0.90 17.12 -26.33
CA ASN A 35 1.16 17.88 -27.55
C ASN A 35 2.46 18.72 -27.44
N CYS A 36 3.02 19.09 -28.58
CA CYS A 36 4.12 20.03 -28.60
C CYS A 36 3.70 21.36 -27.93
N SER A 37 4.57 21.88 -27.10
CA SER A 37 4.36 23.06 -26.24
C SER A 37 3.50 22.88 -25.01
N ASP A 38 2.94 21.70 -24.73
CA ASP A 38 2.28 21.43 -23.46
C ASP A 38 3.26 21.62 -22.29
N VAL A 39 2.75 22.28 -21.25
CA VAL A 39 3.51 22.54 -20.02
C VAL A 39 3.18 21.43 -19.01
N GLY A 40 4.23 20.79 -18.49
CA GLY A 40 4.09 19.73 -17.52
C GLY A 40 4.32 20.21 -16.08
N GLY A 41 4.64 19.27 -15.20
CA GLY A 41 4.99 19.50 -13.79
C GLY A 41 6.45 19.92 -13.61
N TYR A 42 7.04 19.52 -12.51
CA TYR A 42 8.37 19.93 -12.08
C TYR A 42 9.30 18.74 -11.90
N VAL A 43 10.52 18.86 -12.36
CA VAL A 43 11.59 17.88 -12.14
C VAL A 43 12.86 18.59 -11.66
N GLU A 44 13.70 17.92 -10.90
CA GLU A 44 14.98 18.47 -10.45
C GLU A 44 16.03 18.50 -11.57
N SER A 45 16.00 17.48 -12.44
CA SER A 45 16.92 17.35 -13.56
C SER A 45 16.32 16.52 -14.70
N GLU A 46 16.97 16.47 -15.86
CA GLU A 46 16.57 15.59 -16.97
C GLU A 46 16.69 14.10 -16.61
N GLU A 47 17.42 13.71 -15.57
CA GLU A 47 17.57 12.32 -15.13
C GLU A 47 16.31 11.77 -14.45
N ASN A 48 15.42 12.66 -13.99
CA ASN A 48 14.19 12.28 -13.29
C ASN A 48 13.08 11.78 -14.23
N LEU A 49 13.07 12.21 -15.49
CA LEU A 49 12.04 11.86 -16.45
C LEU A 49 12.66 11.38 -17.77
N SER A 50 12.40 10.15 -18.16
CA SER A 50 12.95 9.57 -19.38
C SER A 50 12.47 10.32 -20.63
N HIS A 51 13.35 10.47 -21.62
CA HIS A 51 13.01 10.93 -22.96
C HIS A 51 12.43 9.81 -23.86
N ASP A 52 12.55 8.55 -23.43
CA ASP A 52 11.97 7.41 -24.12
C ASP A 52 10.55 7.14 -23.56
N GLY A 53 9.69 6.50 -24.34
CA GLY A 53 8.31 6.17 -23.96
C GLY A 53 7.37 7.38 -23.85
N GLU A 54 6.20 7.16 -23.25
CA GLU A 54 5.15 8.18 -23.13
C GLU A 54 5.02 8.78 -21.72
N CYS A 55 5.95 8.46 -20.80
CA CYS A 55 5.89 8.96 -19.44
C CYS A 55 5.84 10.49 -19.40
N TRP A 56 5.06 11.04 -18.46
CA TRP A 56 4.92 12.47 -18.28
C TRP A 56 4.60 12.86 -16.85
N VAL A 57 5.10 14.02 -16.45
CA VAL A 57 4.76 14.68 -15.19
C VAL A 57 3.80 15.81 -15.52
N TYR A 58 2.57 15.73 -15.02
CA TYR A 58 1.47 16.65 -15.34
C TYR A 58 1.30 17.71 -14.24
N SER A 59 0.62 18.78 -14.55
CA SER A 59 0.09 19.79 -13.62
C SER A 59 1.15 20.35 -12.65
N ASN A 60 1.04 20.07 -11.35
CA ASN A 60 1.97 20.49 -10.30
C ASN A 60 2.74 19.32 -9.68
N ALA A 61 2.67 18.15 -10.29
CA ALA A 61 3.40 16.97 -9.82
C ALA A 61 4.91 17.22 -9.82
N LYS A 62 5.62 16.57 -8.92
CA LYS A 62 7.04 16.80 -8.67
C LYS A 62 7.82 15.49 -8.67
N VAL A 63 9.00 15.51 -9.30
CA VAL A 63 9.93 14.37 -9.31
C VAL A 63 11.33 14.88 -8.99
N TYR A 64 11.93 14.42 -7.89
CA TYR A 64 13.23 14.91 -7.42
C TYR A 64 13.97 13.87 -6.54
N GLY A 65 15.09 14.25 -5.96
CA GLY A 65 15.83 13.41 -5.02
C GLY A 65 16.33 12.09 -5.62
N GLY A 66 16.74 12.10 -6.90
CA GLY A 66 17.20 10.92 -7.61
C GLY A 66 16.09 9.95 -8.07
N ALA A 67 14.82 10.31 -7.88
CA ALA A 67 13.68 9.52 -8.36
C ALA A 67 13.64 9.48 -9.89
N LYS A 68 13.06 8.40 -10.44
CA LYS A 68 13.00 8.15 -11.88
C LYS A 68 11.61 7.77 -12.36
N VAL A 69 11.16 8.42 -13.44
CA VAL A 69 9.90 8.13 -14.12
C VAL A 69 10.21 7.76 -15.56
N TYR A 70 9.76 6.60 -16.02
CA TYR A 70 10.08 6.10 -17.36
C TYR A 70 8.95 5.25 -17.97
N ASP A 71 9.15 4.73 -19.17
CA ASP A 71 8.17 4.02 -19.99
C ASP A 71 6.90 4.87 -20.26
N ASN A 72 5.74 4.49 -19.76
CA ASN A 72 4.46 5.18 -19.98
C ASN A 72 3.85 5.71 -18.66
N ALA A 73 4.62 5.77 -17.59
CA ALA A 73 4.12 6.19 -16.29
C ALA A 73 3.60 7.63 -16.29
N LYS A 74 2.56 7.90 -15.52
CA LYS A 74 1.91 9.22 -15.43
C LYS A 74 1.89 9.70 -13.99
N ILE A 75 2.49 10.87 -13.77
CA ILE A 75 2.50 11.53 -12.46
C ILE A 75 1.66 12.78 -12.58
N CYS A 76 0.53 12.84 -11.89
CA CYS A 76 -0.51 13.86 -12.12
C CYS A 76 -0.79 14.69 -10.86
N ASP A 77 -1.51 15.78 -11.06
CA ASP A 77 -2.02 16.69 -10.03
C ASP A 77 -0.92 17.28 -9.13
N ASN A 78 -0.87 16.91 -7.87
CA ASN A 78 0.17 17.31 -6.91
C ASN A 78 1.05 16.14 -6.45
N ALA A 79 0.97 14.99 -7.12
CA ALA A 79 1.71 13.79 -6.73
C ALA A 79 3.22 14.05 -6.67
N VAL A 80 3.88 13.37 -5.76
CA VAL A 80 5.32 13.52 -5.50
C VAL A 80 6.02 12.18 -5.67
N VAL A 81 7.14 12.18 -6.38
CA VAL A 81 8.06 11.04 -6.50
C VAL A 81 9.45 11.49 -6.08
N GLU A 82 9.99 10.88 -5.05
CA GLU A 82 11.23 11.36 -4.43
C GLU A 82 12.17 10.23 -3.96
N SER A 83 13.32 10.62 -3.39
CA SER A 83 14.21 9.74 -2.62
C SER A 83 14.52 8.41 -3.33
N GLY A 84 14.90 8.49 -4.62
CA GLY A 84 15.31 7.35 -5.42
C GLY A 84 14.18 6.41 -5.86
N ALA A 85 12.92 6.77 -5.64
CA ALA A 85 11.78 5.97 -6.05
C ALA A 85 11.70 5.83 -7.58
N GLN A 86 11.10 4.74 -8.04
CA GLN A 86 10.93 4.45 -9.46
C GLN A 86 9.47 4.21 -9.80
N VAL A 87 8.96 4.95 -10.78
CA VAL A 87 7.61 4.79 -11.31
C VAL A 87 7.70 4.53 -12.81
N PHE A 88 7.23 3.37 -13.26
CA PHE A 88 7.48 2.95 -14.64
C PHE A 88 6.36 2.07 -15.21
N GLU A 89 6.54 1.62 -16.44
CA GLU A 89 5.52 0.93 -17.24
C GLU A 89 4.24 1.78 -17.34
N ASN A 90 3.09 1.30 -16.96
CA ASN A 90 1.80 2.01 -17.06
C ASN A 90 1.27 2.49 -15.71
N ALA A 91 2.16 2.63 -14.72
CA ALA A 91 1.78 3.08 -13.38
C ALA A 91 1.27 4.53 -13.38
N ILE A 92 0.32 4.83 -12.52
CA ILE A 92 -0.33 6.14 -12.43
C ILE A 92 -0.33 6.62 -10.99
N LEU A 93 0.17 7.83 -10.76
CA LEU A 93 0.05 8.56 -9.50
C LEU A 93 -0.87 9.76 -9.72
N LEU A 94 -1.84 9.97 -8.81
CA LEU A 94 -2.84 11.03 -8.88
C LEU A 94 -2.96 11.77 -7.54
N GLU A 95 -3.58 12.94 -7.60
CA GLU A 95 -3.95 13.74 -6.44
C GLU A 95 -2.73 14.17 -5.62
N ASN A 96 -2.63 13.77 -4.36
CA ASN A 96 -1.50 14.11 -3.48
C ASN A 96 -0.67 12.86 -3.11
N ALA A 97 -0.70 11.83 -3.94
CA ALA A 97 0.05 10.60 -3.72
C ALA A 97 1.55 10.88 -3.57
N CYS A 98 2.19 10.22 -2.62
CA CYS A 98 3.63 10.34 -2.37
C CYS A 98 4.32 8.98 -2.49
N VAL A 99 5.37 8.91 -3.30
CA VAL A 99 6.18 7.69 -3.50
C VAL A 99 7.64 8.02 -3.28
N GLY A 100 8.24 7.42 -2.27
CA GLY A 100 9.60 7.73 -1.83
C GLY A 100 10.41 6.51 -1.39
N ASP A 101 11.58 6.80 -0.82
CA ASP A 101 12.46 5.82 -0.16
C ASP A 101 12.77 4.58 -1.03
N CYS A 102 13.16 4.81 -2.30
CA CYS A 102 13.46 3.74 -3.26
C CYS A 102 12.30 2.79 -3.58
N ALA A 103 11.05 3.18 -3.31
CA ALA A 103 9.87 2.41 -3.67
C ALA A 103 9.77 2.19 -5.19
N GLN A 104 9.12 1.11 -5.58
CA GLN A 104 8.88 0.77 -6.98
C GLN A 104 7.38 0.64 -7.24
N VAL A 105 6.86 1.42 -8.19
CA VAL A 105 5.46 1.37 -8.64
C VAL A 105 5.44 1.11 -10.14
N TYR A 106 4.86 -0.01 -10.58
CA TYR A 106 4.96 -0.43 -11.96
C TYR A 106 3.77 -1.28 -12.43
N GLU A 107 3.82 -1.77 -13.67
CA GLU A 107 2.71 -2.40 -14.38
C GLU A 107 1.51 -1.43 -14.48
N TYR A 108 0.35 -1.75 -13.95
CA TYR A 108 -0.85 -0.92 -13.98
C TYR A 108 -1.24 -0.41 -12.60
N ALA A 109 -0.28 -0.37 -11.68
CA ALA A 109 -0.52 0.08 -10.31
C ALA A 109 -0.96 1.54 -10.23
N GLN A 110 -1.83 1.85 -9.27
CA GLN A 110 -2.38 3.18 -9.07
C GLN A 110 -2.21 3.63 -7.63
N ILE A 111 -1.63 4.82 -7.43
CA ILE A 111 -1.50 5.45 -6.12
C ILE A 111 -2.26 6.78 -6.17
N LEU A 112 -3.22 6.97 -5.27
CA LEU A 112 -4.17 8.08 -5.30
C LEU A 112 -4.38 8.69 -3.91
N GLY A 113 -5.18 9.74 -3.86
CA GLY A 113 -5.54 10.38 -2.60
C GLY A 113 -4.36 11.04 -1.92
N ASN A 114 -4.21 10.78 -0.65
CA ASN A 114 -3.05 11.15 0.17
C ASN A 114 -2.23 9.91 0.57
N ALA A 115 -2.28 8.87 -0.26
CA ALA A 115 -1.56 7.63 0.00
C ALA A 115 -0.05 7.83 -0.06
N VAL A 116 0.67 7.12 0.79
CA VAL A 116 2.13 7.17 0.90
C VAL A 116 2.73 5.78 0.70
N VAL A 117 3.73 5.68 -0.17
CA VAL A 117 4.46 4.45 -0.45
C VAL A 117 5.96 4.69 -0.28
N GLU A 118 6.59 4.02 0.70
CA GLU A 118 8.01 4.17 1.03
C GLU A 118 8.72 2.82 1.08
N GLY A 119 9.75 2.61 0.25
CA GLY A 119 10.58 1.41 0.23
C GLY A 119 9.86 0.12 -0.17
N ALA A 120 8.62 0.22 -0.64
CA ALA A 120 7.73 -0.89 -0.96
C ALA A 120 7.64 -1.13 -2.48
N LYS A 121 7.03 -2.26 -2.87
CA LYS A 121 6.72 -2.59 -4.27
C LYS A 121 5.23 -2.68 -4.49
N ILE A 122 4.71 -1.89 -5.42
CA ILE A 122 3.31 -1.89 -5.82
C ILE A 122 3.23 -2.21 -7.31
N TYR A 123 2.55 -3.29 -7.69
CA TYR A 123 2.50 -3.74 -9.08
C TYR A 123 1.22 -4.53 -9.41
N GLY A 124 1.08 -4.99 -10.64
CA GLY A 124 -0.16 -5.57 -11.13
C GLY A 124 -1.19 -4.49 -11.41
N TYR A 125 -2.40 -4.74 -10.97
CA TYR A 125 -3.51 -3.79 -10.95
C TYR A 125 -3.79 -3.29 -9.52
N ALA A 126 -2.78 -3.32 -8.66
CA ALA A 126 -2.93 -2.92 -7.27
C ALA A 126 -3.24 -1.42 -7.15
N ARG A 127 -4.05 -1.09 -6.16
CA ARG A 127 -4.48 0.27 -5.86
C ARG A 127 -4.16 0.61 -4.40
N VAL A 128 -3.54 1.76 -4.18
CA VAL A 128 -3.30 2.33 -2.85
C VAL A 128 -3.91 3.73 -2.84
N ASP A 129 -4.89 3.98 -1.99
CA ASP A 129 -5.63 5.23 -2.03
C ASP A 129 -5.98 5.80 -0.65
N GLU A 130 -6.72 6.91 -0.67
CA GLU A 130 -7.13 7.67 0.51
C GLU A 130 -5.93 8.11 1.36
N LYS A 131 -5.71 7.56 2.56
CA LYS A 131 -4.60 7.83 3.47
C LYS A 131 -3.80 6.57 3.78
N ALA A 132 -3.89 5.58 2.91
CA ALA A 132 -3.19 4.32 3.08
C ALA A 132 -1.66 4.51 3.09
N TYR A 133 -0.97 3.71 3.88
CA TYR A 133 0.47 3.75 4.03
C TYR A 133 1.09 2.37 3.77
N VAL A 134 1.92 2.28 2.73
CA VAL A 134 2.64 1.05 2.40
C VAL A 134 4.14 1.31 2.51
N SER A 135 4.85 0.55 3.33
CA SER A 135 6.25 0.88 3.62
C SER A 135 7.19 -0.30 3.77
N LYS A 136 8.46 0.02 3.87
CA LYS A 136 9.58 -0.90 4.04
C LYS A 136 9.70 -1.85 2.84
N SER A 137 9.72 -3.17 3.07
CA SER A 137 9.85 -4.17 2.00
C SER A 137 8.51 -4.81 1.62
N ALA A 138 7.38 -4.17 2.00
CA ALA A 138 6.04 -4.67 1.71
C ALA A 138 5.80 -4.78 0.20
N GLN A 139 4.98 -5.75 -0.18
CA GLN A 139 4.58 -5.97 -1.57
C GLN A 139 3.05 -6.00 -1.68
N VAL A 140 2.50 -5.16 -2.54
CA VAL A 140 1.07 -5.12 -2.85
C VAL A 140 0.90 -5.33 -4.36
N PHE A 141 0.19 -6.38 -4.74
CA PHE A 141 0.10 -6.76 -6.15
C PHE A 141 -1.21 -7.47 -6.52
N GLY A 142 -1.31 -7.93 -7.75
CA GLY A 142 -2.56 -8.50 -8.28
C GLY A 142 -3.61 -7.41 -8.45
N CYS A 143 -4.79 -7.58 -7.90
CA CYS A 143 -5.88 -6.61 -7.88
C CYS A 143 -6.18 -6.11 -6.45
N ALA A 144 -5.19 -6.13 -5.57
CA ALA A 144 -5.36 -5.71 -4.18
C ALA A 144 -5.61 -4.21 -4.06
N THR A 145 -6.47 -3.82 -3.13
CA THR A 145 -6.78 -2.42 -2.81
C THR A 145 -6.46 -2.15 -1.35
N ILE A 146 -5.58 -1.19 -1.09
CA ILE A 146 -5.22 -0.70 0.24
C ILE A 146 -5.81 0.69 0.38
N SER A 147 -6.79 0.86 1.26
CA SER A 147 -7.59 2.09 1.33
C SER A 147 -7.76 2.61 2.76
N ASP A 148 -8.44 3.73 2.90
CA ASP A 148 -8.68 4.47 4.14
C ASP A 148 -7.37 4.84 4.86
N CYS A 149 -7.23 4.45 6.12
CA CYS A 149 -6.00 4.63 6.90
C CYS A 149 -5.25 3.30 7.11
N SER A 150 -5.45 2.33 6.22
CA SER A 150 -4.83 1.01 6.30
C SER A 150 -3.31 1.10 6.13
N ARG A 151 -2.60 0.18 6.76
CA ARG A 151 -1.14 0.13 6.72
C ARG A 151 -0.65 -1.26 6.33
N VAL A 152 0.25 -1.30 5.34
CA VAL A 152 0.98 -2.54 4.95
C VAL A 152 2.46 -2.28 5.11
N THR A 153 3.15 -3.05 5.93
CA THR A 153 4.53 -2.73 6.30
C THR A 153 5.41 -3.97 6.53
N ASN A 154 6.69 -3.75 6.71
CA ASN A 154 7.73 -4.77 6.87
C ASN A 154 7.85 -5.63 5.59
N ASN A 155 7.77 -6.98 5.71
CA ASN A 155 7.87 -7.89 4.58
C ASN A 155 6.50 -8.44 4.16
N ALA A 156 5.40 -7.79 4.59
CA ALA A 156 4.06 -8.26 4.33
C ALA A 156 3.77 -8.32 2.82
N LYS A 157 3.01 -9.33 2.41
CA LYS A 157 2.59 -9.53 1.02
C LYS A 157 1.08 -9.53 0.94
N VAL A 158 0.53 -8.64 0.13
CA VAL A 158 -0.90 -8.50 -0.10
C VAL A 158 -1.21 -8.65 -1.58
N SER A 159 -2.06 -9.61 -1.95
CA SER A 159 -2.31 -9.92 -3.35
C SER A 159 -3.73 -10.41 -3.62
N GLY A 160 -4.00 -10.81 -4.87
CA GLY A 160 -5.33 -11.27 -5.28
C GLY A 160 -6.33 -10.12 -5.34
N TYR A 161 -7.51 -10.30 -4.79
CA TYR A 161 -8.58 -9.30 -4.68
C TYR A 161 -8.76 -8.80 -3.24
N VAL A 162 -7.68 -8.76 -2.47
CA VAL A 162 -7.70 -8.26 -1.09
C VAL A 162 -8.12 -6.80 -1.06
N CYS A 163 -9.02 -6.46 -0.15
CA CYS A 163 -9.37 -5.08 0.15
C CYS A 163 -9.11 -4.80 1.64
N THR A 164 -8.39 -3.72 1.92
CA THR A 164 -8.17 -3.26 3.29
C THR A 164 -8.90 -1.95 3.53
N TYR A 165 -9.50 -1.80 4.70
CA TYR A 165 -10.28 -0.63 5.08
C TYR A 165 -10.02 -0.23 6.53
N ASP A 166 -10.58 0.92 6.91
CA ASP A 166 -10.51 1.49 8.24
C ASP A 166 -9.05 1.79 8.66
N ASN A 167 -8.63 1.37 9.83
CA ASN A 167 -7.26 1.49 10.31
C ASN A 167 -6.58 0.10 10.42
N SER A 168 -6.89 -0.81 9.50
CA SER A 168 -6.31 -2.15 9.52
C SER A 168 -4.81 -2.13 9.25
N VAL A 169 -4.09 -3.10 9.82
CA VAL A 169 -2.64 -3.24 9.68
C VAL A 169 -2.27 -4.64 9.22
N ILE A 170 -1.48 -4.72 8.17
CA ILE A 170 -0.85 -5.98 7.73
C ILE A 170 0.66 -5.77 7.83
N ALA A 171 1.34 -6.58 8.63
CA ALA A 171 2.74 -6.36 8.99
C ALA A 171 3.54 -7.67 9.12
N GLY A 172 4.80 -7.56 9.55
CA GLY A 172 5.67 -8.74 9.71
C GLY A 172 5.99 -9.40 8.38
N ASN A 173 5.88 -10.72 8.34
CA ASN A 173 6.00 -11.55 7.13
C ASN A 173 4.61 -12.05 6.67
N ALA A 174 3.53 -11.43 7.13
CA ALA A 174 2.18 -11.88 6.85
C ALA A 174 1.89 -11.94 5.34
N VAL A 175 1.16 -12.96 4.94
CA VAL A 175 0.67 -13.15 3.58
C VAL A 175 -0.86 -13.07 3.61
N VAL A 176 -1.43 -12.14 2.85
CA VAL A 176 -2.87 -11.96 2.73
C VAL A 176 -3.23 -11.98 1.25
N ASP A 177 -4.08 -12.92 0.84
CA ASP A 177 -4.46 -13.07 -0.55
C ASP A 177 -5.94 -13.50 -0.76
N GLY A 178 -6.24 -14.01 -1.95
CA GLY A 178 -7.59 -14.44 -2.32
C GLY A 178 -8.54 -13.26 -2.50
N GLY A 179 -9.69 -13.31 -1.86
CA GLY A 179 -10.73 -12.27 -1.83
C GLY A 179 -10.98 -11.75 -0.42
N THR A 180 -9.93 -11.70 0.40
CA THR A 180 -10.01 -11.30 1.81
C THR A 180 -10.31 -9.82 1.97
N ILE A 181 -11.22 -9.49 2.89
CA ILE A 181 -11.52 -8.10 3.28
C ILE A 181 -11.00 -7.90 4.70
N VAL A 182 -9.94 -7.10 4.86
CA VAL A 182 -9.32 -6.77 6.15
C VAL A 182 -9.82 -5.40 6.62
N LYS A 183 -10.49 -5.35 7.75
CA LYS A 183 -11.17 -4.14 8.26
C LYS A 183 -11.28 -4.13 9.78
N ASN A 184 -11.92 -3.09 10.34
CA ASN A 184 -12.26 -3.00 11.75
C ASN A 184 -11.02 -3.03 12.67
N TYR A 185 -10.00 -2.26 12.34
CA TYR A 185 -8.75 -2.20 13.12
C TYR A 185 -8.02 -3.55 13.22
N ALA A 186 -8.28 -4.49 12.32
CA ALA A 186 -7.60 -5.78 12.32
C ALA A 186 -6.09 -5.62 12.17
N ILE A 187 -5.33 -6.39 12.96
CA ILE A 187 -3.88 -6.47 12.86
C ILE A 187 -3.49 -7.89 12.47
N ILE A 188 -3.07 -8.06 11.24
CA ILE A 188 -2.53 -9.33 10.71
C ILE A 188 -1.02 -9.17 10.63
N SER A 189 -0.29 -9.94 11.42
CA SER A 189 1.17 -9.78 11.46
C SER A 189 1.91 -11.08 11.77
N ASP A 190 3.18 -10.96 12.05
CA ASP A 190 4.10 -12.09 12.24
C ASP A 190 4.18 -12.93 10.94
N ASP A 191 4.02 -14.23 11.02
CA ASP A 191 4.01 -15.15 9.88
C ASP A 191 2.57 -15.62 9.53
N ALA A 192 1.56 -14.77 9.78
CA ALA A 192 0.17 -15.12 9.51
C ALA A 192 -0.11 -15.28 8.01
N GLU A 193 -0.82 -16.33 7.65
CA GLU A 193 -1.33 -16.58 6.30
C GLU A 193 -2.87 -16.49 6.32
N VAL A 194 -3.42 -15.60 5.50
CA VAL A 194 -4.86 -15.32 5.41
C VAL A 194 -5.28 -15.36 3.94
N HIS A 195 -6.03 -16.38 3.57
CA HIS A 195 -6.44 -16.63 2.19
C HIS A 195 -7.93 -16.33 1.94
N ASN A 196 -8.71 -16.18 3.01
CA ASN A 196 -10.13 -15.84 2.98
C ASN A 196 -10.61 -15.22 4.29
N ASN A 197 -11.84 -14.72 4.31
CA ASN A 197 -12.42 -14.01 5.45
C ASN A 197 -12.66 -14.87 6.72
N LEU A 198 -12.47 -16.19 6.66
CA LEU A 198 -12.59 -17.08 7.81
C LEU A 198 -11.24 -17.42 8.45
N ASP A 199 -10.14 -16.93 7.89
CA ASP A 199 -8.80 -17.18 8.40
C ASP A 199 -8.38 -16.17 9.48
N TYR A 200 -9.20 -15.15 9.71
CA TYR A 200 -8.99 -14.21 10.80
C TYR A 200 -10.30 -13.68 11.39
N PHE A 201 -10.28 -13.25 12.64
CA PHE A 201 -11.34 -12.47 13.27
C PHE A 201 -10.76 -11.24 13.94
N SER A 202 -11.41 -10.10 13.77
CA SER A 202 -11.09 -8.87 14.49
C SER A 202 -12.29 -8.40 15.29
N PHE A 203 -12.06 -8.16 16.57
CA PHE A 203 -13.04 -7.71 17.52
C PHE A 203 -12.64 -6.33 18.06
N PRO A 204 -13.21 -5.25 17.52
CA PRO A 204 -13.03 -3.94 18.14
C PRO A 204 -13.77 -3.93 19.49
N LEU A 205 -13.07 -3.72 20.57
CA LEU A 205 -13.63 -3.59 21.91
C LEU A 205 -14.09 -2.15 22.12
N TRP A 206 -15.35 -1.89 21.85
CA TRP A 206 -15.99 -0.62 21.52
C TRP A 206 -16.20 0.39 22.64
N PHE A 207 -15.68 0.23 23.84
CA PHE A 207 -16.12 1.14 24.91
C PHE A 207 -15.32 2.43 25.05
N ASP A 208 -14.09 2.52 24.54
CA ASP A 208 -13.30 3.77 24.55
C ASP A 208 -12.44 3.95 23.28
N GLY A 209 -12.57 3.10 22.26
CA GLY A 209 -11.78 3.17 21.01
C GLY A 209 -10.31 2.75 21.18
N GLU A 210 -9.97 2.11 22.29
CA GLU A 210 -8.59 1.88 22.68
C GLU A 210 -8.10 0.44 22.51
N LEU A 211 -8.97 -0.52 22.21
CA LEU A 211 -8.56 -1.92 22.12
C LEU A 211 -9.20 -2.65 20.95
N SER A 212 -8.39 -3.20 20.05
CA SER A 212 -8.80 -4.26 19.12
C SER A 212 -8.08 -5.56 19.42
N LEU A 213 -8.75 -6.67 19.21
CA LEU A 213 -8.20 -8.00 19.31
C LEU A 213 -8.35 -8.71 17.98
N THR A 214 -7.26 -9.09 17.36
CA THR A 214 -7.26 -9.88 16.12
C THR A 214 -6.72 -11.29 16.41
N TRP A 215 -7.44 -12.29 15.97
CA TRP A 215 -6.99 -13.67 15.95
C TRP A 215 -6.80 -14.12 14.51
N THR A 216 -5.72 -14.85 14.23
CA THR A 216 -5.44 -15.44 12.93
C THR A 216 -5.32 -16.96 13.03
N ARG A 217 -5.95 -17.65 12.08
CA ARG A 217 -6.07 -19.11 12.07
C ARG A 217 -4.73 -19.81 11.80
N SER A 218 -3.92 -19.31 10.89
CA SER A 218 -2.70 -19.98 10.42
C SER A 218 -1.66 -20.18 11.51
N ASN A 219 -1.54 -19.21 12.43
CA ASN A 219 -0.58 -19.26 13.53
C ASN A 219 -1.21 -19.32 14.91
N ASP A 220 -2.54 -19.31 14.99
CA ASP A 220 -3.34 -19.37 16.23
C ASP A 220 -2.94 -18.31 17.28
N LYS A 221 -2.60 -17.10 16.81
CA LYS A 221 -2.13 -16.01 17.65
C LYS A 221 -3.21 -14.95 17.85
N TYR A 222 -3.16 -14.33 19.02
CA TYR A 222 -3.97 -13.16 19.38
C TYR A 222 -3.08 -11.93 19.36
N ILE A 223 -3.51 -10.87 18.69
CA ILE A 223 -2.75 -9.64 18.53
C ILE A 223 -3.60 -8.46 19.02
N ARG A 224 -3.05 -7.64 19.92
CA ARG A 224 -3.67 -6.40 20.41
C ARG A 224 -3.29 -5.21 19.52
N ASP A 225 -3.96 -4.08 19.70
CA ASP A 225 -3.81 -2.82 18.95
C ASP A 225 -2.38 -2.33 18.78
N CYS A 226 -1.54 -2.57 19.80
CA CYS A 226 -0.12 -2.17 19.75
C CYS A 226 0.75 -3.14 18.96
N GLY A 227 0.16 -4.23 18.40
CA GLY A 227 0.87 -5.27 17.69
C GLY A 227 1.50 -6.33 18.60
N ASP A 228 1.21 -6.29 19.91
CA ASP A 228 1.70 -7.29 20.85
C ASP A 228 1.01 -8.63 20.63
N ILE A 229 1.79 -9.68 20.47
CA ILE A 229 1.30 -11.05 20.45
C ILE A 229 1.06 -11.48 21.89
N VAL A 230 -0.14 -11.95 22.19
CA VAL A 230 -0.55 -12.36 23.52
C VAL A 230 -1.20 -13.73 23.51
N THR A 231 -1.13 -14.43 24.63
CA THR A 231 -1.90 -15.67 24.83
C THR A 231 -3.31 -15.35 25.35
N ALA A 232 -4.21 -16.32 25.22
CA ALA A 232 -5.54 -16.22 25.83
C ALA A 232 -5.48 -15.96 27.34
N GLN A 233 -4.49 -16.55 28.02
CA GLN A 233 -4.27 -16.37 29.46
C GLN A 233 -3.81 -14.94 29.78
N ASP A 234 -2.85 -14.41 29.02
CA ASP A 234 -2.35 -13.04 29.19
C ASP A 234 -3.47 -12.01 29.01
N LEU A 235 -4.37 -12.23 28.04
CA LEU A 235 -5.53 -11.38 27.82
C LEU A 235 -6.47 -11.34 29.03
N LEU A 236 -6.77 -12.50 29.60
CA LEU A 236 -7.67 -12.62 30.75
C LEU A 236 -7.07 -12.02 32.04
N GLU A 237 -5.74 -12.02 32.17
CA GLU A 237 -5.03 -11.45 33.29
C GLU A 237 -4.79 -9.95 33.21
N SER A 238 -4.47 -9.45 31.99
CA SER A 238 -4.13 -8.06 31.78
C SER A 238 -5.33 -7.13 31.61
N GLU A 239 -6.44 -7.62 31.05
CA GLU A 239 -7.59 -6.81 30.64
C GLU A 239 -8.80 -7.00 31.58
N VAL A 240 -8.60 -6.70 32.86
CA VAL A 240 -9.66 -6.90 33.89
C VAL A 240 -10.96 -6.16 33.57
N LYS A 241 -10.87 -4.97 32.93
CA LYS A 241 -12.03 -4.15 32.53
C LYS A 241 -12.92 -4.85 31.49
N TYR A 242 -12.34 -5.59 30.56
CA TYR A 242 -13.04 -6.25 29.44
C TYR A 242 -13.07 -7.78 29.57
N LYS A 243 -12.87 -8.31 30.76
CA LYS A 243 -12.71 -9.74 30.99
C LYS A 243 -13.87 -10.58 30.45
N LYS A 244 -15.11 -10.14 30.62
CA LYS A 244 -16.31 -10.87 30.16
C LYS A 244 -16.40 -10.91 28.64
N GLU A 245 -16.07 -9.79 27.98
CA GLU A 245 -16.04 -9.66 26.54
C GLU A 245 -14.94 -10.55 25.95
N ILE A 246 -13.77 -10.56 26.56
CA ILE A 246 -12.65 -11.41 26.17
C ILE A 246 -13.01 -12.90 26.38
N GLU A 247 -13.59 -13.28 27.51
CA GLU A 247 -14.07 -14.65 27.75
C GLU A 247 -15.07 -15.09 26.66
N PHE A 248 -15.98 -14.20 26.26
CA PHE A 248 -16.94 -14.48 25.18
C PHE A 248 -16.23 -14.67 23.82
N ILE A 249 -15.28 -13.78 23.47
CA ILE A 249 -14.50 -13.87 22.24
C ILE A 249 -13.69 -15.15 22.19
N LEU A 250 -12.98 -15.49 23.26
CA LEU A 250 -12.17 -16.70 23.33
C LEU A 250 -13.05 -17.96 23.18
N LYS A 251 -14.20 -17.98 23.82
CA LYS A 251 -15.17 -19.07 23.67
C LYS A 251 -15.69 -19.20 22.24
N PHE A 252 -16.03 -18.09 21.60
CA PHE A 252 -16.44 -18.06 20.19
C PHE A 252 -15.36 -18.63 19.27
N ILE A 253 -14.10 -18.24 19.46
CA ILE A 253 -12.98 -18.73 18.66
C ILE A 253 -12.78 -20.24 18.85
N GLU A 254 -12.85 -20.74 20.09
CA GLU A 254 -12.72 -22.18 20.38
C GLU A 254 -13.88 -23.00 19.79
N GLU A 255 -15.11 -22.51 19.85
CA GLU A 255 -16.25 -23.14 19.18
C GLU A 255 -16.08 -23.15 17.67
N PHE A 256 -15.58 -22.05 17.07
CA PHE A 256 -15.28 -21.96 15.64
C PHE A 256 -14.21 -22.98 15.23
N LYS A 257 -13.08 -23.06 15.96
CA LYS A 257 -12.03 -24.06 15.73
C LYS A 257 -12.60 -25.48 15.74
N THR A 258 -13.40 -25.80 16.74
CA THR A 258 -13.99 -27.14 16.91
C THR A 258 -14.89 -27.53 15.75
N ASN A 259 -15.74 -26.61 15.28
CA ASN A 259 -16.65 -26.86 14.18
C ASN A 259 -15.90 -27.04 12.85
N MET A 260 -14.85 -26.29 12.59
CA MET A 260 -14.04 -26.43 11.37
C MET A 260 -13.27 -27.76 11.30
N TYR A 261 -12.79 -28.26 12.45
CA TYR A 261 -12.12 -29.58 12.47
C TYR A 261 -13.10 -30.72 12.19
N GLN A 262 -14.38 -30.58 12.56
CA GLN A 262 -15.41 -31.59 12.27
C GLN A 262 -15.81 -31.63 10.78
N ASP A 263 -15.85 -30.50 10.09
CA ASP A 263 -16.17 -30.42 8.65
C ASP A 263 -15.04 -30.97 7.77
N ASN A 264 -13.79 -30.67 8.08
CA ASN A 264 -12.63 -31.21 7.36
C ASN A 264 -12.46 -32.74 7.54
N GLY A 265 -12.99 -33.32 8.62
CA GLY A 265 -13.03 -34.78 8.84
C GLY A 265 -14.07 -35.49 7.97
N ARG A 266 -15.12 -34.81 7.51
CA ARG A 266 -16.17 -35.39 6.67
C ARG A 266 -15.83 -35.40 5.17
N GLU A 267 -14.94 -34.50 4.71
CA GLU A 267 -14.50 -34.46 3.32
C GLU A 267 -13.47 -35.56 2.96
N GLN A 268 -12.89 -36.25 3.96
CA GLN A 268 -11.95 -37.34 3.72
C GLN A 268 -12.61 -38.75 3.68
N GLU A 269 -13.92 -38.84 3.87
CA GLU A 269 -14.69 -40.13 3.87
C GLU A 269 -15.62 -40.31 2.65
N ILE A 270 -15.43 -39.53 1.54
CA ILE A 270 -16.21 -39.70 0.31
C ILE A 270 -15.30 -40.08 -0.87
#